data_8feb1df20a8ce9a0798fa75606836875
#
_entry.id   8feb1df20a8ce9a0798fa75606836875
#
_cell.length_a   1.000
_cell.length_b   1.000
_cell.length_c   1.000
_cell.angle_alpha   90.00
_cell.angle_beta   90.00
_cell.angle_gamma   90.00
#
_symmetry.space_group_name_H-M   'P 1'
#
loop_
_entity.id
_entity.type
_entity.pdbx_description
1 polymer ?
#
loop_
_entity_poly.entity_id
_entity_poly.type
_entity_poly.pdbx_seq_one_letter_code
_entity_poly.pdbx_strand_id
1 'polypeptide(L)'
;MRALFLSAVMISFACSASAETITGTEGSKIEITELENFDGPWAMTILPDGRMLVTEQSGSLWLVGRNGKKLGKIGNLPSVTERNQGGMGDIILDPQFKENKRVYISYVERDSKDDSLSGAVVDRAVLTTSAKGGSLIKRERIWTQSPKMTGNGHYGHRLAFSPETAADGGGYLYITSGERQKFTPAQNMHMNLGKVVRVNADGSIPEDNPFAEQGGVTKQIWTLGHRNPLGIDFDGQGRLWVHEMGPKDGDELNHIVRSSNYGYPVVSNGTHYSGVDIPDHDTNPVFKAPAEYWVPTIAPSGFTIYDGSQFSDWKGDGFIGGLRSQALIRVEFEEGRRGPTAKEAERFEWGKRIREVETGVDGALYVLEDNDGRLLRITPK
;
A
#
# COMPACT_ATOMS: atom_id res chain seq x y z
N MET A 1 28.02 -16.27 65.40
CA MET A 1 27.85 -15.44 64.18
C MET A 1 26.70 -16.05 63.36
N ARG A 2 25.55 -15.42 63.35
CA ARG A 2 24.39 -15.83 62.53
C ARG A 2 24.36 -14.93 61.28
N ALA A 3 24.53 -15.51 60.11
CA ALA A 3 24.41 -14.79 58.87
C ALA A 3 22.93 -14.64 58.49
N LEU A 4 22.45 -13.41 58.37
CA LEU A 4 21.15 -13.07 57.77
C LEU A 4 21.28 -13.11 56.23
N PHE A 5 20.54 -14.01 55.60
CA PHE A 5 20.29 -13.95 54.15
C PHE A 5 19.13 -12.99 53.89
N LEU A 6 19.40 -11.85 53.25
CA LEU A 6 18.37 -10.98 52.66
C LEU A 6 18.01 -11.53 51.28
N SER A 7 16.80 -12.07 51.14
CA SER A 7 16.25 -12.41 49.84
C SER A 7 15.65 -11.15 49.18
N ALA A 8 16.30 -10.67 48.13
CA ALA A 8 15.74 -9.62 47.29
C ALA A 8 14.63 -10.20 46.41
N VAL A 9 13.39 -9.80 46.67
CA VAL A 9 12.25 -10.07 45.78
C VAL A 9 12.32 -9.10 44.64
N MET A 10 12.66 -9.58 43.43
CA MET A 10 12.51 -8.80 42.21
C MET A 10 11.03 -8.81 41.83
N ILE A 11 10.38 -7.67 42.01
CA ILE A 11 9.03 -7.42 41.49
C ILE A 11 9.19 -7.07 40.00
N SER A 12 8.92 -8.02 39.13
CA SER A 12 8.77 -7.77 37.69
C SER A 12 7.50 -6.99 37.45
N PHE A 13 7.62 -5.69 37.17
CA PHE A 13 6.51 -4.93 36.60
C PHE A 13 6.28 -5.43 35.17
N ALA A 14 5.30 -6.28 34.98
CA ALA A 14 4.72 -6.51 33.66
C ALA A 14 4.01 -5.22 33.25
N CYS A 15 4.60 -4.47 32.32
CA CYS A 15 3.93 -3.37 31.66
C CYS A 15 2.81 -3.99 30.80
N SER A 16 1.59 -3.99 31.33
CA SER A 16 0.42 -4.34 30.56
C SER A 16 0.24 -3.24 29.50
N ALA A 17 0.34 -3.60 28.21
CA ALA A 17 -0.07 -2.72 27.13
C ALA A 17 -1.54 -2.34 27.42
N SER A 18 -1.83 -1.05 27.63
CA SER A 18 -3.21 -0.61 27.81
C SER A 18 -3.90 -0.69 26.45
N ALA A 19 -4.94 -1.51 26.38
CA ALA A 19 -5.79 -1.53 25.20
C ALA A 19 -6.67 -0.28 25.20
N GLU A 20 -6.67 0.45 24.09
CA GLU A 20 -7.54 1.62 23.85
C GLU A 20 -8.76 1.17 23.05
N THR A 21 -9.94 1.65 23.45
CA THR A 21 -11.19 1.39 22.72
C THR A 21 -11.57 2.60 21.90
N ILE A 22 -11.79 2.40 20.61
CA ILE A 22 -12.31 3.39 19.67
C ILE A 22 -13.72 2.98 19.26
N THR A 23 -14.63 3.94 19.26
CA THR A 23 -15.98 3.76 18.71
C THR A 23 -16.06 4.45 17.36
N GLY A 24 -16.45 3.71 16.34
CA GLY A 24 -16.66 4.22 14.99
C GLY A 24 -17.91 5.10 14.89
N THR A 25 -18.05 5.79 13.77
CA THR A 25 -19.16 6.70 13.49
C THR A 25 -20.53 6.01 13.47
N GLU A 26 -20.57 4.73 13.14
CA GLU A 26 -21.79 3.90 13.14
C GLU A 26 -21.95 3.07 14.42
N GLY A 27 -21.06 3.26 15.39
CA GLY A 27 -21.17 2.67 16.72
C GLY A 27 -20.43 1.35 16.92
N SER A 28 -19.75 0.81 15.92
CA SER A 28 -18.89 -0.35 16.09
C SER A 28 -17.72 -0.02 17.01
N LYS A 29 -17.27 -1.01 17.78
CA LYS A 29 -16.17 -0.82 18.74
C LYS A 29 -15.00 -1.71 18.39
N ILE A 30 -13.84 -1.09 18.33
CA ILE A 30 -12.55 -1.78 18.14
C ILE A 30 -11.67 -1.56 19.36
N GLU A 31 -10.80 -2.54 19.60
CA GLU A 31 -9.78 -2.50 20.62
C GLU A 31 -8.41 -2.41 19.98
N ILE A 32 -7.62 -1.40 20.35
CA ILE A 32 -6.30 -1.12 19.79
C ILE A 32 -5.24 -1.50 20.83
N THR A 33 -4.30 -2.36 20.43
CA THR A 33 -3.14 -2.73 21.23
C THR A 33 -1.87 -2.28 20.52
N GLU A 34 -1.07 -1.45 21.19
CA GLU A 34 0.24 -1.03 20.69
C GLU A 34 1.26 -2.18 20.85
N LEU A 35 1.97 -2.49 19.78
CA LEU A 35 2.93 -3.58 19.73
C LEU A 35 4.39 -3.09 19.73
N GLU A 36 4.74 -2.17 18.82
CA GLU A 36 6.11 -1.72 18.58
C GLU A 36 6.10 -0.31 17.97
N ASN A 37 7.27 0.30 17.83
CA ASN A 37 7.44 1.60 17.20
C ASN A 37 8.55 1.57 16.12
N PHE A 38 8.35 2.29 15.01
CA PHE A 38 9.24 2.37 13.86
C PHE A 38 9.54 3.83 13.50
N ASP A 39 10.62 4.05 12.76
CA ASP A 39 11.02 5.39 12.32
C ASP A 39 10.57 5.61 10.86
N GLY A 40 9.47 6.35 10.68
CA GLY A 40 8.87 6.59 9.38
C GLY A 40 8.46 5.29 8.65
N PRO A 41 7.62 4.43 9.25
CA PRO A 41 7.19 3.19 8.59
C PRO A 41 6.36 3.51 7.34
N TRP A 42 6.51 2.68 6.30
CA TRP A 42 5.79 2.92 5.05
C TRP A 42 4.83 1.79 4.68
N ALA A 43 5.26 0.54 4.76
CA ALA A 43 4.43 -0.64 4.47
C ALA A 43 4.80 -1.82 5.36
N MET A 44 3.93 -2.81 5.41
CA MET A 44 4.20 -4.09 6.02
C MET A 44 3.61 -5.24 5.20
N THR A 45 4.14 -6.44 5.41
CA THR A 45 3.52 -7.69 4.93
C THR A 45 3.64 -8.77 5.98
N ILE A 46 2.64 -9.66 6.03
CA ILE A 46 2.56 -10.72 7.03
C ILE A 46 3.09 -12.03 6.43
N LEU A 47 4.12 -12.61 7.05
CA LEU A 47 4.66 -13.90 6.64
C LEU A 47 3.68 -15.04 7.01
N PRO A 48 3.67 -16.17 6.27
CA PRO A 48 2.78 -17.29 6.56
C PRO A 48 2.93 -17.92 7.95
N ASP A 49 4.03 -17.63 8.63
CA ASP A 49 4.27 -18.06 10.01
C ASP A 49 3.85 -17.02 11.05
N GLY A 50 3.23 -15.91 10.63
CA GLY A 50 2.72 -14.84 11.49
C GLY A 50 3.78 -13.82 11.93
N ARG A 51 5.04 -13.94 11.48
CA ARG A 51 6.00 -12.84 11.57
C ARG A 51 5.66 -11.78 10.53
N MET A 52 6.26 -10.60 10.63
CA MET A 52 6.00 -9.49 9.71
C MET A 52 7.31 -8.94 9.15
N LEU A 53 7.21 -8.31 8.00
CA LEU A 53 8.24 -7.44 7.46
C LEU A 53 7.68 -6.02 7.46
N VAL A 54 8.45 -5.05 7.95
CA VAL A 54 8.07 -3.64 8.01
C VAL A 54 9.15 -2.81 7.34
N THR A 55 8.78 -2.01 6.34
CA THR A 55 9.66 -1.05 5.67
C THR A 55 9.64 0.29 6.40
N GLU A 56 10.79 0.94 6.48
CA GLU A 56 10.94 2.35 6.87
C GLU A 56 11.38 3.16 5.66
N GLN A 57 10.81 4.34 5.47
CA GLN A 57 11.07 5.21 4.33
C GLN A 57 12.57 5.47 4.11
N SER A 58 13.35 5.52 5.20
CA SER A 58 14.81 5.67 5.21
C SER A 58 15.58 4.55 4.49
N GLY A 59 14.91 3.43 4.16
CA GLY A 59 15.54 2.28 3.50
C GLY A 59 15.83 1.11 4.44
N SER A 60 15.33 1.14 5.68
CA SER A 60 15.39 -0.02 6.57
C SER A 60 14.26 -0.99 6.31
N LEU A 61 14.53 -2.29 6.50
CA LEU A 61 13.52 -3.36 6.50
C LEU A 61 13.70 -4.18 7.78
N TRP A 62 12.64 -4.31 8.54
CA TRP A 62 12.63 -5.02 9.81
C TRP A 62 11.92 -6.36 9.70
N LEU A 63 12.51 -7.39 10.31
CA LEU A 63 11.81 -8.61 10.68
C LEU A 63 11.19 -8.42 12.07
N VAL A 64 9.89 -8.64 12.17
CA VAL A 64 9.08 -8.48 13.36
C VAL A 64 8.50 -9.83 13.77
N GLY A 65 8.53 -10.14 15.05
CA GLY A 65 8.02 -11.39 15.60
C GLY A 65 6.48 -11.42 15.64
N ARG A 66 5.90 -12.59 15.85
CA ARG A 66 4.45 -12.77 16.00
C ARG A 66 3.83 -11.95 17.14
N ASN A 67 4.65 -11.60 18.12
CA ASN A 67 4.26 -10.72 19.23
C ASN A 67 4.38 -9.23 18.89
N GLY A 68 4.62 -8.89 17.63
CA GLY A 68 4.79 -7.54 17.15
C GLY A 68 6.12 -6.87 17.48
N LYS A 69 7.08 -7.57 18.14
CA LYS A 69 8.37 -6.99 18.51
C LYS A 69 9.45 -7.16 17.45
N LYS A 70 10.29 -6.16 17.25
CA LYS A 70 11.44 -6.23 16.35
C LYS A 70 12.36 -7.39 16.72
N LEU A 71 12.66 -8.25 15.75
CA LEU A 71 13.66 -9.33 15.90
C LEU A 71 15.04 -8.90 15.39
N GLY A 72 15.07 -8.11 14.31
CA GLY A 72 16.29 -7.59 13.73
C GLY A 72 16.07 -7.06 12.31
N LYS A 73 17.11 -6.44 11.75
CA LYS A 73 17.07 -5.89 10.38
C LYS A 73 17.28 -6.98 9.34
N ILE A 74 16.70 -6.75 8.18
CA ILE A 74 17.01 -7.47 6.94
C ILE A 74 18.15 -6.73 6.25
N GLY A 75 19.19 -7.43 5.89
CA GLY A 75 20.36 -6.88 5.20
C GLY A 75 20.27 -7.00 3.67
N ASN A 76 21.33 -6.50 3.00
CA ASN A 76 21.51 -6.50 1.56
C ASN A 76 20.37 -5.77 0.80
N LEU A 77 19.93 -4.65 1.37
CA LEU A 77 18.92 -3.78 0.80
C LEU A 77 19.51 -2.86 -0.28
N PRO A 78 18.69 -2.34 -1.23
CA PRO A 78 19.12 -1.30 -2.16
C PRO A 78 19.36 0.03 -1.43
N SER A 79 20.18 0.88 -2.02
CA SER A 79 20.19 2.30 -1.66
C SER A 79 18.92 2.97 -2.17
N VAL A 80 18.28 3.76 -1.34
CA VAL A 80 17.04 4.46 -1.66
C VAL A 80 17.25 5.98 -1.69
N THR A 81 16.39 6.69 -2.40
CA THR A 81 16.35 8.15 -2.39
C THR A 81 15.25 8.60 -1.43
N GLU A 82 15.62 8.83 -0.18
CA GLU A 82 14.72 9.36 0.84
C GLU A 82 14.59 10.88 0.70
N ARG A 83 13.59 11.32 -0.05
CA ARG A 83 13.24 12.75 -0.21
C ARG A 83 11.73 12.90 -0.35
N ASN A 84 11.10 13.65 0.54
CA ASN A 84 9.66 13.91 0.58
C ASN A 84 8.86 12.59 0.52
N GLN A 85 8.21 12.25 -0.60
CA GLN A 85 7.45 11.02 -0.78
C GLN A 85 8.29 9.86 -1.35
N GLY A 86 9.60 10.03 -1.51
CA GLY A 86 10.51 8.96 -1.93
C GLY A 86 10.98 8.09 -0.77
N GLY A 87 11.92 7.21 -1.04
CA GLY A 87 12.47 6.26 -0.06
C GLY A 87 12.10 4.81 -0.37
N MET A 88 12.16 3.94 0.63
CA MET A 88 11.64 2.57 0.53
C MET A 88 10.11 2.61 0.67
N GLY A 89 9.43 1.84 -0.14
CA GLY A 89 7.98 1.80 -0.20
C GLY A 89 7.44 0.43 0.16
N ASP A 90 6.73 -0.18 -0.76
CA ASP A 90 5.96 -1.39 -0.55
C ASP A 90 6.82 -2.66 -0.46
N ILE A 91 6.26 -3.65 0.23
CA ILE A 91 6.83 -5.00 0.30
C ILE A 91 5.71 -6.02 0.31
N ILE A 92 5.72 -6.95 -0.64
CA ILE A 92 4.75 -8.04 -0.71
C ILE A 92 5.43 -9.39 -0.91
N LEU A 93 4.71 -10.45 -0.60
CA LEU A 93 5.15 -11.82 -0.81
C LEU A 93 4.77 -12.30 -2.22
N ASP A 94 5.60 -13.16 -2.78
CA ASP A 94 5.25 -13.97 -3.96
C ASP A 94 4.07 -14.89 -3.60
N PRO A 95 3.09 -15.12 -4.51
CA PRO A 95 2.01 -16.08 -4.25
C PRO A 95 2.49 -17.48 -3.85
N GLN A 96 3.67 -17.88 -4.33
CA GLN A 96 4.33 -19.14 -4.01
C GLN A 96 5.44 -18.97 -2.94
N PHE A 97 5.32 -17.97 -2.04
CA PHE A 97 6.35 -17.66 -1.05
C PHE A 97 6.73 -18.85 -0.16
N LYS A 98 5.80 -19.74 0.14
CA LYS A 98 6.09 -20.94 0.97
C LYS A 98 7.16 -21.83 0.34
N GLU A 99 7.22 -21.87 -1.00
CA GLU A 99 8.13 -22.68 -1.80
C GLU A 99 9.40 -21.90 -2.15
N ASN A 100 9.25 -20.69 -2.67
CA ASN A 100 10.35 -19.95 -3.31
C ASN A 100 10.98 -18.86 -2.44
N LYS A 101 10.31 -18.46 -1.33
CA LYS A 101 10.75 -17.40 -0.41
C LYS A 101 10.97 -16.03 -1.09
N ARG A 102 10.33 -15.79 -2.23
CA ARG A 102 10.45 -14.52 -2.95
C ARG A 102 9.61 -13.43 -2.30
N VAL A 103 10.18 -12.24 -2.31
CA VAL A 103 9.51 -10.98 -1.94
C VAL A 103 9.74 -9.96 -3.04
N TYR A 104 8.83 -9.00 -3.12
CA TYR A 104 8.91 -7.86 -4.03
C TYR A 104 8.97 -6.60 -3.19
N ILE A 105 9.95 -5.75 -3.48
CA ILE A 105 10.13 -4.46 -2.79
C ILE A 105 10.10 -3.34 -3.81
N SER A 106 9.40 -2.27 -3.47
CA SER A 106 9.41 -1.05 -4.24
C SER A 106 10.18 0.05 -3.52
N TYR A 107 10.83 0.92 -4.26
CA TYR A 107 11.58 2.04 -3.69
C TYR A 107 11.85 3.10 -4.75
N VAL A 108 12.31 4.26 -4.30
CA VAL A 108 12.70 5.34 -5.19
C VAL A 108 14.22 5.38 -5.34
N GLU A 109 14.69 5.44 -6.57
CA GLU A 109 16.10 5.64 -6.91
C GLU A 109 16.30 6.86 -7.81
N ARG A 110 17.50 7.44 -7.76
CA ARG A 110 17.92 8.47 -8.70
C ARG A 110 18.33 7.88 -10.03
N ASP A 111 18.34 8.72 -11.05
CA ASP A 111 18.99 8.36 -12.30
C ASP A 111 20.50 8.32 -12.14
N SER A 112 21.15 7.34 -12.78
CA SER A 112 22.61 7.16 -12.67
C SER A 112 23.42 8.22 -13.43
N LYS A 113 22.78 8.97 -14.34
CA LYS A 113 23.42 9.97 -15.18
C LYS A 113 23.04 11.39 -14.79
N ASP A 114 21.88 11.56 -14.14
CA ASP A 114 21.35 12.87 -13.72
C ASP A 114 20.67 12.75 -12.35
N ASP A 115 21.37 13.16 -11.31
CA ASP A 115 20.92 13.15 -9.92
C ASP A 115 19.67 13.99 -9.64
N SER A 116 19.28 14.87 -10.55
CA SER A 116 18.04 15.65 -10.46
C SER A 116 16.80 14.81 -10.77
N LEU A 117 16.98 13.69 -11.46
CA LEU A 117 15.92 12.79 -11.88
C LEU A 117 15.79 11.62 -10.89
N SER A 118 14.55 11.23 -10.61
CA SER A 118 14.24 10.07 -9.78
C SER A 118 12.98 9.37 -10.26
N GLY A 119 12.83 8.10 -9.90
CA GLY A 119 11.65 7.30 -10.24
C GLY A 119 11.52 6.10 -9.32
N ALA A 120 10.32 5.60 -9.20
CA ALA A 120 10.05 4.38 -8.50
C ALA A 120 10.55 3.16 -9.29
N VAL A 121 10.95 2.13 -8.56
CA VAL A 121 11.42 0.87 -9.11
C VAL A 121 10.91 -0.29 -8.26
N VAL A 122 10.87 -1.49 -8.84
CA VAL A 122 10.52 -2.72 -8.15
C VAL A 122 11.60 -3.76 -8.38
N ASP A 123 12.11 -4.30 -7.29
CA ASP A 123 13.00 -5.45 -7.30
C ASP A 123 12.28 -6.68 -6.71
N ARG A 124 12.55 -7.86 -7.26
CA ARG A 124 12.26 -9.13 -6.59
C ARG A 124 13.53 -9.68 -5.94
N ALA A 125 13.38 -10.39 -4.84
CA ALA A 125 14.50 -11.00 -4.14
C ALA A 125 14.07 -12.29 -3.41
N VAL A 126 15.02 -13.10 -2.98
CA VAL A 126 14.77 -14.22 -2.07
C VAL A 126 15.07 -13.79 -0.65
N LEU A 127 14.09 -13.92 0.23
CA LEU A 127 14.22 -13.62 1.64
C LEU A 127 14.82 -14.82 2.39
N THR A 128 15.90 -14.58 3.12
CA THR A 128 16.41 -15.50 4.14
C THR A 128 16.18 -14.91 5.52
N THR A 129 15.73 -15.71 6.48
CA THR A 129 15.45 -15.23 7.84
C THR A 129 16.13 -16.12 8.88
N SER A 130 16.47 -15.51 10.01
CA SER A 130 16.96 -16.14 11.23
C SER A 130 16.13 -15.67 12.44
N ALA A 131 16.52 -16.07 13.64
CA ALA A 131 15.90 -15.57 14.88
C ALA A 131 16.20 -14.07 15.14
N LYS A 132 17.20 -13.49 14.47
CA LYS A 132 17.69 -12.11 14.73
C LYS A 132 17.75 -11.24 13.48
N GLY A 133 16.88 -11.46 12.50
CA GLY A 133 16.84 -10.71 11.24
C GLY A 133 17.01 -11.62 10.03
N GLY A 134 17.59 -11.10 8.95
CA GLY A 134 17.71 -11.84 7.70
C GLY A 134 18.47 -11.08 6.62
N SER A 135 18.29 -11.49 5.35
CA SER A 135 18.90 -10.84 4.21
C SER A 135 18.08 -11.07 2.94
N LEU A 136 18.09 -10.10 2.03
CA LEU A 136 17.62 -10.27 0.66
C LEU A 136 18.78 -10.75 -0.21
N ILE A 137 18.62 -11.89 -0.86
CA ILE A 137 19.59 -12.45 -1.80
C ILE A 137 18.99 -12.57 -3.20
N LYS A 138 19.84 -12.69 -4.22
CA LYS A 138 19.39 -12.80 -5.63
C LYS A 138 18.43 -11.71 -6.05
N ARG A 139 18.73 -10.47 -5.67
CA ARG A 139 17.88 -9.32 -5.99
C ARG A 139 18.02 -8.98 -7.48
N GLU A 140 16.86 -8.80 -8.12
CA GLU A 140 16.74 -8.51 -9.56
C GLU A 140 15.74 -7.38 -9.77
N ARG A 141 16.08 -6.39 -10.64
CA ARG A 141 15.16 -5.36 -11.09
C ARG A 141 14.15 -5.94 -12.05
N ILE A 142 12.85 -5.75 -11.75
CA ILE A 142 11.76 -6.23 -12.59
C ILE A 142 10.92 -5.11 -13.21
N TRP A 143 10.93 -3.93 -12.60
CA TRP A 143 10.20 -2.78 -13.14
C TRP A 143 10.87 -1.45 -12.80
N THR A 144 10.69 -0.46 -13.68
CA THR A 144 11.19 0.91 -13.51
C THR A 144 10.16 1.91 -14.01
N GLN A 145 9.86 2.91 -13.20
CA GLN A 145 9.06 4.07 -13.59
C GLN A 145 9.82 4.84 -14.68
N SER A 146 9.19 5.05 -15.83
CA SER A 146 9.84 5.62 -17.03
C SER A 146 8.97 6.67 -17.72
N PRO A 147 9.56 7.84 -18.05
CA PRO A 147 10.91 8.25 -17.69
C PRO A 147 11.04 8.62 -16.21
N LYS A 148 12.26 8.61 -15.66
CA LYS A 148 12.55 9.27 -14.40
C LYS A 148 12.37 10.77 -14.56
N MET A 149 11.86 11.45 -13.53
CA MET A 149 11.45 12.86 -13.57
C MET A 149 12.07 13.65 -12.42
N THR A 150 12.15 14.96 -12.60
CA THR A 150 12.45 15.89 -11.51
C THR A 150 11.30 15.95 -10.50
N GLY A 151 11.59 16.35 -9.27
CA GLY A 151 10.63 16.43 -8.17
C GLY A 151 10.60 15.16 -7.32
N ASN A 152 9.99 15.25 -6.13
CA ASN A 152 10.07 14.24 -5.10
C ASN A 152 8.68 13.79 -4.59
N GLY A 153 7.67 13.77 -5.45
CA GLY A 153 6.32 13.36 -5.10
C GLY A 153 5.63 12.54 -6.17
N HIS A 154 4.49 12.00 -5.82
CA HIS A 154 3.58 11.17 -6.62
C HIS A 154 4.32 10.02 -7.32
N TYR A 155 4.95 9.16 -6.53
CA TYR A 155 5.61 7.97 -7.06
C TYR A 155 4.66 6.80 -7.26
N GLY A 156 3.59 6.70 -6.44
CA GLY A 156 2.73 5.51 -6.37
C GLY A 156 3.49 4.34 -5.77
N HIS A 157 3.79 3.34 -6.57
CA HIS A 157 4.59 2.12 -6.38
C HIS A 157 4.05 1.12 -5.33
N ARG A 158 2.73 1.07 -5.13
CA ARG A 158 2.05 -0.03 -4.45
C ARG A 158 1.96 -1.26 -5.34
N LEU A 159 1.97 -2.42 -4.73
CA LEU A 159 2.11 -3.72 -5.37
C LEU A 159 0.97 -4.63 -4.95
N ALA A 160 0.39 -5.38 -5.90
CA ALA A 160 -0.52 -6.46 -5.60
C ALA A 160 -0.38 -7.60 -6.64
N PHE A 161 -0.45 -8.84 -6.17
CA PHE A 161 -0.58 -9.98 -7.08
C PHE A 161 -2.04 -10.31 -7.35
N SER A 162 -2.36 -10.59 -8.60
CA SER A 162 -3.68 -11.12 -8.93
C SER A 162 -3.90 -12.51 -8.33
N PRO A 163 -5.16 -12.85 -8.01
CA PRO A 163 -5.52 -14.23 -7.65
C PRO A 163 -5.46 -15.17 -8.87
N GLU A 164 -5.45 -14.62 -10.10
CA GLU A 164 -5.29 -15.40 -11.32
C GLU A 164 -3.89 -15.98 -11.42
N THR A 165 -3.82 -17.22 -11.87
CA THR A 165 -2.54 -17.89 -12.14
C THR A 165 -2.04 -17.50 -13.52
N ALA A 166 -0.87 -16.86 -13.60
CA ALA A 166 -0.17 -16.62 -14.85
C ALA A 166 0.35 -17.95 -15.47
N ALA A 167 0.77 -17.92 -16.74
CA ALA A 167 1.24 -19.11 -17.47
C ALA A 167 2.43 -19.83 -16.82
N ASP A 168 3.22 -19.12 -16.02
CA ASP A 168 4.35 -19.66 -15.24
C ASP A 168 3.96 -20.24 -13.87
N GLY A 169 2.66 -20.26 -13.53
CA GLY A 169 2.14 -20.71 -12.24
C GLY A 169 2.17 -19.66 -11.13
N GLY A 170 2.70 -18.46 -11.39
CA GLY A 170 2.63 -17.29 -10.50
C GLY A 170 1.38 -16.44 -10.79
N GLY A 171 1.16 -15.39 -10.00
CA GLY A 171 0.17 -14.34 -10.29
C GLY A 171 0.74 -13.28 -11.21
N TYR A 172 -0.12 -12.43 -11.77
CA TYR A 172 0.31 -11.19 -12.39
C TYR A 172 0.58 -10.14 -11.33
N LEU A 173 1.70 -9.44 -11.45
CA LEU A 173 2.04 -8.33 -10.57
C LEU A 173 1.47 -7.03 -11.14
N TYR A 174 0.60 -6.39 -10.35
CA TYR A 174 0.10 -5.06 -10.62
C TYR A 174 0.88 -4.04 -9.80
N ILE A 175 1.26 -2.94 -10.45
CA ILE A 175 2.08 -1.89 -9.87
C ILE A 175 1.40 -0.55 -10.12
N THR A 176 1.15 0.21 -9.08
CA THR A 176 0.68 1.58 -9.24
C THR A 176 1.84 2.51 -9.56
N SER A 177 1.61 3.50 -10.41
CA SER A 177 2.61 4.48 -10.80
C SER A 177 2.01 5.88 -10.82
N GLY A 178 2.48 6.76 -9.95
CA GLY A 178 2.02 8.15 -9.87
C GLY A 178 2.54 9.01 -11.02
N GLU A 179 1.87 10.13 -11.28
CA GLU A 179 2.17 11.03 -12.40
C GLU A 179 3.34 12.02 -12.15
N ARG A 180 3.99 11.91 -10.96
CA ARG A 180 5.18 12.65 -10.57
C ARG A 180 4.98 14.17 -10.46
N GLN A 181 3.74 14.62 -10.13
CA GLN A 181 3.35 16.03 -10.04
C GLN A 181 3.54 16.81 -11.37
N LYS A 182 3.31 16.12 -12.49
CA LYS A 182 3.49 16.68 -13.85
C LYS A 182 2.20 16.73 -14.66
N PHE A 183 1.07 16.26 -14.11
CA PHE A 183 -0.27 16.28 -14.72
C PHE A 183 -0.36 15.44 -16.01
N THR A 184 0.13 15.97 -17.12
CA THR A 184 -0.02 15.39 -18.47
C THR A 184 0.53 13.96 -18.64
N PRO A 185 1.58 13.48 -17.93
CA PRO A 185 2.01 12.09 -18.04
C PRO A 185 0.90 11.07 -17.80
N ALA A 186 -0.09 11.40 -16.95
CA ALA A 186 -1.21 10.51 -16.69
C ALA A 186 -1.98 10.10 -17.95
N GLN A 187 -2.06 10.99 -18.96
CA GLN A 187 -2.71 10.74 -20.25
C GLN A 187 -1.73 10.30 -21.35
N ASN A 188 -0.42 10.34 -21.12
CA ASN A 188 0.57 10.01 -22.14
C ASN A 188 0.87 8.51 -22.15
N MET A 189 0.54 7.82 -23.24
CA MET A 189 0.77 6.37 -23.40
C MET A 189 2.24 5.99 -23.57
N HIS A 190 3.14 6.93 -23.92
CA HIS A 190 4.57 6.68 -24.05
C HIS A 190 5.34 6.76 -22.71
N MET A 191 4.60 6.90 -21.60
CA MET A 191 5.13 6.96 -20.23
C MET A 191 4.32 6.01 -19.35
N ASN A 192 4.97 5.35 -18.38
CA ASN A 192 4.24 4.56 -17.38
C ASN A 192 3.92 5.35 -16.11
N LEU A 193 3.88 6.67 -16.20
CA LEU A 193 3.53 7.62 -15.13
C LEU A 193 2.02 7.89 -15.12
N GLY A 194 1.38 7.88 -13.93
CA GLY A 194 -0.07 8.02 -13.79
C GLY A 194 -0.82 6.81 -14.35
N LYS A 195 -0.35 5.60 -14.02
CA LYS A 195 -0.83 4.33 -14.56
C LYS A 195 -0.99 3.29 -13.46
N VAL A 196 -1.83 2.30 -13.73
CA VAL A 196 -1.64 0.95 -13.20
C VAL A 196 -1.00 0.12 -14.30
N VAL A 197 0.08 -0.57 -14.00
CA VAL A 197 0.75 -1.47 -14.94
C VAL A 197 0.61 -2.92 -14.50
N ARG A 198 0.65 -3.86 -15.45
CA ARG A 198 0.62 -5.30 -15.20
C ARG A 198 1.83 -5.97 -15.86
N VAL A 199 2.57 -6.73 -15.07
CA VAL A 199 3.72 -7.51 -15.49
C VAL A 199 3.64 -8.94 -14.92
N ASN A 200 4.39 -9.87 -15.50
CA ASN A 200 4.61 -11.18 -14.88
C ASN A 200 5.49 -11.04 -13.62
N ALA A 201 5.54 -12.07 -12.80
CA ALA A 201 6.35 -12.12 -11.58
C ALA A 201 7.87 -11.90 -11.83
N ASP A 202 8.35 -12.10 -13.06
CA ASP A 202 9.73 -11.85 -13.46
C ASP A 202 9.95 -10.49 -14.14
N GLY A 203 8.89 -9.68 -14.28
CA GLY A 203 8.93 -8.38 -14.95
C GLY A 203 8.73 -8.45 -16.47
N SER A 204 8.64 -9.63 -17.07
CA SER A 204 8.24 -9.77 -18.47
C SER A 204 6.80 -9.30 -18.68
N ILE A 205 6.45 -8.96 -19.91
CA ILE A 205 5.14 -8.38 -20.21
C ILE A 205 4.18 -9.47 -20.68
N PRO A 206 3.00 -9.61 -20.02
CA PRO A 206 1.95 -10.51 -20.48
C PRO A 206 1.49 -10.15 -21.91
N GLU A 207 1.36 -11.16 -22.77
CA GLU A 207 0.97 -10.97 -24.18
C GLU A 207 -0.49 -10.46 -24.32
N ASP A 208 -1.32 -10.77 -23.34
CA ASP A 208 -2.72 -10.36 -23.27
C ASP A 208 -2.94 -8.98 -22.60
N ASN A 209 -1.88 -8.22 -22.30
CA ASN A 209 -2.03 -6.84 -21.86
C ASN A 209 -2.80 -6.00 -22.90
N PRO A 210 -3.64 -5.04 -22.48
CA PRO A 210 -4.54 -4.32 -23.42
C PRO A 210 -3.80 -3.57 -24.52
N PHE A 211 -2.53 -3.20 -24.30
CA PHE A 211 -1.72 -2.43 -25.22
C PHE A 211 -0.42 -3.12 -25.60
N ALA A 212 -0.36 -4.45 -25.50
CA ALA A 212 0.86 -5.25 -25.69
C ALA A 212 1.52 -5.01 -27.07
N GLU A 213 0.71 -4.87 -28.13
CA GLU A 213 1.19 -4.70 -29.50
C GLU A 213 1.77 -3.30 -29.79
N GLN A 214 1.53 -2.30 -28.91
CA GLN A 214 2.02 -0.94 -29.14
C GLN A 214 3.51 -0.76 -28.83
N GLY A 215 4.14 -1.75 -28.19
CA GLY A 215 5.56 -1.76 -27.86
C GLY A 215 5.98 -0.75 -26.78
N GLY A 216 7.28 -0.61 -26.58
CA GLY A 216 7.84 0.32 -25.58
C GLY A 216 7.27 0.12 -24.16
N VAL A 217 7.11 1.20 -23.42
CA VAL A 217 6.49 1.17 -22.09
C VAL A 217 4.98 0.99 -22.13
N THR A 218 4.34 1.29 -23.26
CA THR A 218 2.90 1.19 -23.46
C THR A 218 2.39 -0.23 -23.24
N LYS A 219 3.17 -1.23 -23.64
CA LYS A 219 2.81 -2.65 -23.52
C LYS A 219 2.57 -3.14 -22.09
N GLN A 220 3.07 -2.44 -21.07
CA GLN A 220 2.88 -2.81 -19.67
C GLN A 220 1.64 -2.14 -19.03
N ILE A 221 1.07 -1.13 -19.70
CA ILE A 221 -0.05 -0.33 -19.16
C ILE A 221 -1.31 -1.20 -19.08
N TRP A 222 -1.95 -1.20 -17.91
CA TRP A 222 -3.26 -1.78 -17.67
C TRP A 222 -4.37 -0.75 -17.73
N THR A 223 -4.18 0.39 -17.00
CA THR A 223 -5.06 1.55 -17.01
C THR A 223 -4.27 2.85 -16.97
N LEU A 224 -4.92 3.97 -17.30
CA LEU A 224 -4.30 5.29 -17.36
C LEU A 224 -5.20 6.36 -16.70
N GLY A 225 -4.67 7.58 -16.59
CA GLY A 225 -5.42 8.69 -16.02
C GLY A 225 -5.45 8.73 -14.51
N HIS A 226 -4.41 8.21 -13.86
CA HIS A 226 -4.24 8.22 -12.41
C HIS A 226 -3.31 9.35 -11.97
N ARG A 227 -3.57 9.89 -10.77
CA ARG A 227 -2.73 10.92 -10.16
C ARG A 227 -1.65 10.34 -9.25
N ASN A 228 -2.02 9.86 -8.08
CA ASN A 228 -1.08 9.29 -7.10
C ASN A 228 -1.74 8.12 -6.36
N PRO A 229 -1.79 6.96 -6.98
CA PRO A 229 -2.40 5.77 -6.41
C PRO A 229 -1.50 5.16 -5.32
N LEU A 230 -2.02 5.10 -4.08
CA LEU A 230 -1.29 4.68 -2.87
C LEU A 230 -1.91 3.48 -2.14
N GLY A 231 -2.93 2.86 -2.72
CA GLY A 231 -3.48 1.59 -2.25
C GLY A 231 -3.96 0.75 -3.42
N ILE A 232 -3.77 -0.56 -3.33
CA ILE A 232 -4.15 -1.53 -4.35
C ILE A 232 -4.42 -2.87 -3.69
N ASP A 233 -5.56 -3.48 -4.00
CA ASP A 233 -5.86 -4.83 -3.52
C ASP A 233 -6.92 -5.50 -4.41
N PHE A 234 -7.03 -6.82 -4.30
CA PHE A 234 -8.03 -7.63 -4.98
C PHE A 234 -9.11 -8.10 -4.02
N ASP A 235 -10.36 -7.97 -4.41
CA ASP A 235 -11.47 -8.53 -3.64
C ASP A 235 -11.64 -10.04 -3.87
N GLY A 236 -12.50 -10.65 -3.05
CA GLY A 236 -12.78 -12.09 -3.11
C GLY A 236 -13.41 -12.58 -4.42
N GLN A 237 -13.76 -11.67 -5.33
CA GLN A 237 -14.25 -11.97 -6.69
C GLN A 237 -13.16 -11.77 -7.75
N GLY A 238 -11.95 -11.42 -7.34
CA GLY A 238 -10.82 -11.16 -8.23
C GLY A 238 -10.87 -9.80 -8.92
N ARG A 239 -11.67 -8.86 -8.45
CA ARG A 239 -11.73 -7.49 -8.97
C ARG A 239 -10.64 -6.65 -8.32
N LEU A 240 -9.93 -5.87 -9.13
CA LEU A 240 -8.87 -5.00 -8.69
C LEU A 240 -9.43 -3.64 -8.25
N TRP A 241 -9.04 -3.21 -7.07
CA TRP A 241 -9.38 -1.92 -6.49
C TRP A 241 -8.13 -1.10 -6.23
N VAL A 242 -8.20 0.18 -6.55
CA VAL A 242 -7.11 1.14 -6.32
C VAL A 242 -7.70 2.43 -5.77
N HIS A 243 -7.14 2.93 -4.68
CA HIS A 243 -7.43 4.29 -4.26
C HIS A 243 -6.28 5.22 -4.60
N GLU A 244 -6.59 6.48 -4.77
CA GLU A 244 -5.61 7.51 -5.06
C GLU A 244 -5.91 8.85 -4.39
N MET A 245 -4.85 9.61 -4.12
CA MET A 245 -4.97 10.98 -3.66
C MET A 245 -5.37 11.88 -4.83
N GLY A 246 -6.48 12.56 -4.67
CA GLY A 246 -6.91 13.64 -5.53
C GLY A 246 -6.02 14.88 -5.44
N PRO A 247 -6.32 15.96 -6.19
CA PRO A 247 -5.58 17.21 -6.07
C PRO A 247 -5.81 17.87 -4.70
N LYS A 248 -6.51 18.97 -4.58
CA LYS A 248 -6.78 19.58 -3.27
C LYS A 248 -7.79 18.79 -2.44
N ASP A 249 -8.78 18.22 -3.11
CA ASP A 249 -9.83 17.34 -2.62
C ASP A 249 -10.09 16.25 -3.67
N GLY A 250 -11.17 15.45 -3.53
CA GLY A 250 -11.56 14.47 -4.54
C GLY A 250 -10.62 13.27 -4.59
N ASP A 251 -10.21 12.75 -3.43
CA ASP A 251 -9.58 11.43 -3.34
C ASP A 251 -10.55 10.38 -3.85
N GLU A 252 -10.05 9.31 -4.47
CA GLU A 252 -10.86 8.35 -5.20
C GLU A 252 -10.59 6.91 -4.77
N LEU A 253 -11.64 6.09 -4.77
CA LEU A 253 -11.55 4.64 -4.78
C LEU A 253 -12.11 4.12 -6.10
N ASN A 254 -11.27 3.47 -6.87
CA ASN A 254 -11.51 3.07 -8.23
C ASN A 254 -11.61 1.54 -8.37
N HIS A 255 -12.70 1.02 -8.94
CA HIS A 255 -12.75 -0.33 -9.52
C HIS A 255 -11.97 -0.34 -10.84
N ILE A 256 -10.86 -1.07 -10.88
CA ILE A 256 -9.94 -1.06 -12.02
C ILE A 256 -10.40 -2.00 -13.12
N VAL A 257 -10.75 -1.41 -14.26
CA VAL A 257 -11.21 -2.11 -15.45
C VAL A 257 -10.16 -2.02 -16.55
N ARG A 258 -9.78 -3.15 -17.12
CA ARG A 258 -8.79 -3.27 -18.20
C ARG A 258 -8.99 -2.21 -19.29
N SER A 259 -7.92 -1.54 -19.71
CA SER A 259 -7.86 -0.48 -20.75
C SER A 259 -8.60 0.82 -20.43
N SER A 260 -9.19 0.97 -19.25
CA SER A 260 -9.93 2.18 -18.88
C SER A 260 -9.02 3.37 -18.60
N ASN A 261 -9.56 4.58 -18.84
CA ASN A 261 -8.95 5.86 -18.51
C ASN A 261 -9.74 6.52 -17.37
N TYR A 262 -9.07 6.81 -16.24
CA TYR A 262 -9.66 7.40 -15.03
C TYR A 262 -9.66 8.93 -15.02
N GLY A 263 -9.20 9.55 -16.08
CA GLY A 263 -9.48 10.96 -16.43
C GLY A 263 -8.47 11.97 -15.96
N TYR A 264 -7.72 11.75 -14.88
CA TYR A 264 -6.77 12.75 -14.40
C TYR A 264 -5.71 13.12 -15.49
N PRO A 265 -5.38 14.41 -15.70
CA PRO A 265 -5.85 15.63 -15.04
C PRO A 265 -7.01 16.32 -15.78
N VAL A 266 -7.72 15.66 -16.69
CA VAL A 266 -8.79 16.25 -17.53
C VAL A 266 -10.09 16.36 -16.74
N VAL A 267 -10.39 15.34 -15.91
CA VAL A 267 -11.49 15.34 -14.96
C VAL A 267 -11.00 14.90 -13.59
N SER A 268 -11.64 15.36 -12.52
CA SER A 268 -11.44 14.97 -11.12
C SER A 268 -12.52 15.63 -10.28
N ASN A 269 -12.97 14.98 -9.19
CA ASN A 269 -13.91 15.58 -8.23
C ASN A 269 -13.23 16.55 -7.23
N GLY A 270 -12.00 16.96 -7.51
CA GLY A 270 -11.24 17.94 -6.74
C GLY A 270 -10.75 19.11 -7.59
N THR A 271 -10.17 20.09 -6.95
CA THR A 271 -9.65 21.30 -7.60
C THR A 271 -8.12 21.35 -7.55
N HIS A 272 -7.49 22.10 -8.47
CA HIS A 272 -6.05 22.33 -8.38
C HIS A 272 -5.69 23.11 -7.10
N TYR A 273 -4.48 22.91 -6.57
CA TYR A 273 -3.98 23.70 -5.44
C TYR A 273 -3.90 25.21 -5.73
N SER A 274 -3.86 25.60 -7.00
CA SER A 274 -3.97 27.01 -7.45
C SER A 274 -5.37 27.59 -7.34
N GLY A 275 -6.39 26.75 -7.05
CA GLY A 275 -7.79 27.14 -7.03
C GLY A 275 -8.47 27.11 -8.40
N VAL A 276 -7.78 26.64 -9.44
CA VAL A 276 -8.40 26.40 -10.76
C VAL A 276 -9.21 25.12 -10.68
N ASP A 277 -10.46 25.17 -11.13
CA ASP A 277 -11.34 24.00 -11.14
C ASP A 277 -10.87 22.96 -12.17
N ILE A 278 -11.07 21.69 -11.83
CA ILE A 278 -10.99 20.57 -12.76
C ILE A 278 -12.44 20.12 -12.97
N PRO A 279 -12.90 19.90 -14.21
CA PRO A 279 -14.24 19.39 -14.44
C PRO A 279 -14.49 18.08 -13.72
N ASP A 280 -15.65 17.92 -13.09
CA ASP A 280 -16.04 16.68 -12.42
C ASP A 280 -16.24 15.52 -13.40
N HIS A 281 -16.14 14.28 -12.92
CA HIS A 281 -16.28 13.08 -13.74
C HIS A 281 -17.61 12.98 -14.49
N ASP A 282 -18.70 13.50 -13.93
CA ASP A 282 -20.04 13.48 -14.55
C ASP A 282 -20.13 14.37 -15.79
N THR A 283 -19.22 15.33 -15.95
CA THR A 283 -19.16 16.23 -17.11
C THR A 283 -18.60 15.53 -18.36
N ASN A 284 -17.87 14.41 -18.20
CA ASN A 284 -17.25 13.71 -19.31
C ASN A 284 -17.27 12.18 -19.13
N PRO A 285 -18.35 11.51 -19.55
CA PRO A 285 -18.55 10.06 -19.35
C PRO A 285 -17.62 9.15 -20.16
N VAL A 286 -16.72 9.70 -20.96
CA VAL A 286 -15.66 8.96 -21.66
C VAL A 286 -14.64 8.40 -20.66
N PHE A 287 -14.47 9.10 -19.53
CA PHE A 287 -13.60 8.68 -18.45
C PHE A 287 -14.37 7.80 -17.45
N LYS A 288 -13.66 6.84 -16.87
CA LYS A 288 -14.21 5.97 -15.84
C LYS A 288 -14.30 6.75 -14.54
N ALA A 289 -15.53 6.97 -14.05
CA ALA A 289 -15.73 7.60 -12.75
C ALA A 289 -15.32 6.66 -11.60
N PRO A 290 -14.87 7.23 -10.46
CA PRO A 290 -14.58 6.45 -9.26
C PRO A 290 -15.85 5.76 -8.72
N ALA A 291 -15.64 4.68 -7.97
CA ALA A 291 -16.71 3.98 -7.26
C ALA A 291 -17.13 4.72 -5.99
N GLU A 292 -16.19 5.41 -5.35
CA GLU A 292 -16.37 6.32 -4.22
C GLU A 292 -15.34 7.46 -4.31
N TYR A 293 -15.67 8.64 -3.77
CA TYR A 293 -14.74 9.77 -3.69
C TYR A 293 -14.98 10.61 -2.43
N TRP A 294 -13.95 11.32 -1.98
CA TRP A 294 -13.99 12.10 -0.74
C TRP A 294 -13.74 13.58 -0.97
N VAL A 295 -14.73 14.39 -0.57
CA VAL A 295 -14.66 15.85 -0.43
C VAL A 295 -15.29 16.18 0.93
N PRO A 296 -14.49 16.64 1.93
CA PRO A 296 -13.05 16.94 1.86
C PRO A 296 -12.16 15.69 1.81
N THR A 297 -10.90 15.88 1.41
CA THR A 297 -9.88 14.84 1.28
C THR A 297 -9.63 14.09 2.58
N ILE A 298 -9.46 12.78 2.48
CA ILE A 298 -8.97 11.88 3.55
C ILE A 298 -7.46 11.66 3.49
N ALA A 299 -6.84 11.94 2.32
CA ALA A 299 -5.48 11.59 1.94
C ALA A 299 -5.21 10.09 2.18
N PRO A 300 -5.78 9.19 1.35
CA PRO A 300 -5.72 7.75 1.54
C PRO A 300 -4.30 7.23 1.38
N SER A 301 -3.95 6.18 2.14
CA SER A 301 -2.63 5.55 2.13
C SER A 301 -2.78 4.02 2.09
N GLY A 302 -2.35 3.24 3.09
CA GLY A 302 -2.49 1.79 3.04
C GLY A 302 -3.92 1.31 2.79
N PHE A 303 -4.06 0.15 2.15
CA PHE A 303 -5.34 -0.42 1.77
C PHE A 303 -5.31 -1.94 1.82
N THR A 304 -6.27 -2.54 2.48
CA THR A 304 -6.52 -3.98 2.44
C THR A 304 -8.01 -4.26 2.33
N ILE A 305 -8.39 -5.31 1.60
CA ILE A 305 -9.73 -5.87 1.60
C ILE A 305 -9.73 -7.03 2.59
N TYR A 306 -10.50 -6.88 3.66
CA TYR A 306 -10.44 -7.75 4.81
C TYR A 306 -10.96 -9.16 4.51
N ASP A 307 -10.11 -10.16 4.70
CA ASP A 307 -10.42 -11.58 4.56
C ASP A 307 -10.30 -12.38 5.87
N GLY A 308 -9.99 -11.68 6.98
CA GLY A 308 -9.78 -12.25 8.28
C GLY A 308 -11.02 -12.86 8.92
N SER A 309 -10.87 -13.41 10.14
CA SER A 309 -11.92 -14.12 10.86
C SER A 309 -12.41 -13.42 12.12
N GLN A 310 -11.72 -12.37 12.60
CA GLN A 310 -12.11 -11.71 13.85
C GLN A 310 -13.28 -10.75 13.68
N PHE A 311 -13.36 -10.07 12.53
CA PHE A 311 -14.45 -9.18 12.18
C PHE A 311 -15.35 -9.86 11.13
N SER A 312 -16.13 -10.87 11.55
CA SER A 312 -16.93 -11.69 10.62
C SER A 312 -17.84 -10.89 9.72
N ASP A 313 -18.43 -9.82 10.25
CA ASP A 313 -19.41 -8.97 9.56
C ASP A 313 -18.75 -7.97 8.60
N TRP A 314 -17.42 -7.81 8.66
CA TRP A 314 -16.63 -6.93 7.80
C TRP A 314 -15.85 -7.69 6.73
N LYS A 315 -16.09 -8.99 6.63
CA LYS A 315 -15.39 -9.81 5.63
C LYS A 315 -15.78 -9.39 4.21
N GLY A 316 -14.77 -8.98 3.44
CA GLY A 316 -14.93 -8.43 2.10
C GLY A 316 -14.98 -6.91 2.05
N ASP A 317 -15.03 -6.22 3.19
CA ASP A 317 -14.95 -4.77 3.24
C ASP A 317 -13.52 -4.27 3.04
N GLY A 318 -13.37 -3.10 2.45
CA GLY A 318 -12.09 -2.40 2.33
C GLY A 318 -11.76 -1.59 3.58
N PHE A 319 -10.48 -1.56 3.96
CA PHE A 319 -9.96 -0.68 5.01
C PHE A 319 -8.89 0.23 4.45
N ILE A 320 -9.07 1.54 4.62
CA ILE A 320 -8.18 2.58 4.11
C ILE A 320 -7.60 3.38 5.27
N GLY A 321 -6.28 3.50 5.30
CA GLY A 321 -5.60 4.40 6.22
C GLY A 321 -5.70 5.85 5.75
N GLY A 322 -6.22 6.75 6.58
CA GLY A 322 -6.33 8.17 6.28
C GLY A 322 -5.20 8.98 6.92
N LEU A 323 -4.39 9.64 6.08
CA LEU A 323 -3.32 10.52 6.58
C LEU A 323 -3.85 11.87 7.04
N ARG A 324 -4.80 12.46 6.29
CA ARG A 324 -5.39 13.74 6.64
C ARG A 324 -6.59 13.59 7.56
N SER A 325 -7.45 12.61 7.31
CA SER A 325 -8.59 12.32 8.18
C SER A 325 -8.16 11.80 9.55
N GLN A 326 -6.93 11.28 9.69
CA GLN A 326 -6.40 10.70 10.93
C GLN A 326 -7.31 9.58 11.48
N ALA A 327 -7.81 8.76 10.58
CA ALA A 327 -8.80 7.73 10.83
C ALA A 327 -8.52 6.47 10.03
N LEU A 328 -9.02 5.33 10.50
CA LEU A 328 -9.22 4.13 9.71
C LEU A 328 -10.63 4.17 9.12
N ILE A 329 -10.73 4.01 7.80
CA ILE A 329 -11.98 4.13 7.06
C ILE A 329 -12.37 2.76 6.56
N ARG A 330 -13.56 2.28 6.92
CA ARG A 330 -14.18 1.06 6.41
C ARG A 330 -15.06 1.41 5.22
N VAL A 331 -14.91 0.65 4.15
CA VAL A 331 -15.66 0.82 2.91
C VAL A 331 -16.37 -0.49 2.57
N GLU A 332 -17.66 -0.43 2.32
CA GLU A 332 -18.45 -1.53 1.78
C GLU A 332 -18.49 -1.47 0.27
N PHE A 333 -18.43 -2.65 -0.38
CA PHE A 333 -18.56 -2.80 -1.81
C PHE A 333 -19.95 -3.33 -2.16
N GLU A 334 -20.59 -2.74 -3.18
CA GLU A 334 -21.92 -3.09 -3.61
C GLU A 334 -21.96 -3.37 -5.12
N GLU A 335 -22.90 -4.21 -5.56
CA GLU A 335 -23.16 -4.42 -6.99
C GLU A 335 -24.11 -3.33 -7.52
N GLY A 336 -23.56 -2.41 -8.30
CA GLY A 336 -24.33 -1.37 -8.96
C GLY A 336 -24.81 -1.76 -10.38
N ARG A 337 -25.74 -1.01 -10.93
CA ARG A 337 -26.27 -1.26 -12.28
C ARG A 337 -25.21 -1.11 -13.40
N ARG A 338 -24.15 -0.36 -13.18
CA ARG A 338 -23.07 -0.04 -14.14
C ARG A 338 -21.72 -0.65 -13.75
N GLY A 339 -21.72 -1.59 -12.84
CA GLY A 339 -20.53 -2.22 -12.24
C GLY A 339 -20.47 -1.97 -10.74
N PRO A 340 -19.46 -2.54 -10.08
CA PRO A 340 -19.29 -2.41 -8.65
C PRO A 340 -19.16 -0.94 -8.22
N THR A 341 -19.78 -0.62 -7.10
CA THR A 341 -19.69 0.66 -6.39
C THR A 341 -19.10 0.44 -5.00
N ALA A 342 -18.71 1.50 -4.36
CA ALA A 342 -18.22 1.49 -2.99
C ALA A 342 -18.87 2.65 -2.22
N LYS A 343 -18.91 2.53 -0.91
CA LYS A 343 -19.31 3.64 -0.02
C LYS A 343 -18.52 3.58 1.27
N GLU A 344 -18.20 4.73 1.84
CA GLU A 344 -17.71 4.78 3.21
C GLU A 344 -18.82 4.28 4.15
N ALA A 345 -18.55 3.17 4.85
CA ALA A 345 -19.50 2.54 5.75
C ALA A 345 -19.31 2.99 7.20
N GLU A 346 -18.04 3.22 7.62
CA GLU A 346 -17.75 3.64 8.99
C GLU A 346 -16.35 4.26 9.06
N ARG A 347 -16.14 5.15 10.01
CA ARG A 347 -14.86 5.81 10.26
C ARG A 347 -14.48 5.67 11.74
N PHE A 348 -13.26 5.21 11.99
CA PHE A 348 -12.66 5.10 13.32
C PHE A 348 -11.60 6.18 13.48
N GLU A 349 -11.91 7.22 14.24
CA GLU A 349 -11.04 8.38 14.44
C GLU A 349 -10.28 8.25 15.76
N TRP A 350 -8.95 8.20 15.72
CA TRP A 350 -8.13 8.30 16.94
C TRP A 350 -7.03 9.37 16.84
N GLY A 351 -7.18 10.31 15.88
CA GLY A 351 -6.38 11.51 15.81
C GLY A 351 -4.92 11.29 15.38
N LYS A 352 -4.63 10.17 14.70
CA LYS A 352 -3.30 9.83 14.20
C LYS A 352 -3.33 9.49 12.71
N ARG A 353 -2.29 9.90 12.01
CA ARG A 353 -2.14 9.61 10.58
C ARG A 353 -1.88 8.12 10.40
N ILE A 354 -2.67 7.45 9.59
CA ILE A 354 -2.55 6.02 9.34
C ILE A 354 -1.87 5.81 8.00
N ARG A 355 -0.70 5.13 8.03
CA ARG A 355 0.13 4.89 6.85
C ARG A 355 -0.19 3.57 6.16
N GLU A 356 -0.43 2.52 6.94
CA GLU A 356 -0.61 1.17 6.42
C GLU A 356 -1.68 0.43 7.19
N VAL A 357 -2.38 -0.48 6.51
CA VAL A 357 -3.32 -1.41 7.12
C VAL A 357 -3.23 -2.76 6.41
N GLU A 358 -3.18 -3.87 7.19
CA GLU A 358 -3.04 -5.22 6.70
C GLU A 358 -3.87 -6.22 7.52
N THR A 359 -4.31 -7.31 6.89
CA THR A 359 -4.96 -8.41 7.60
C THR A 359 -3.92 -9.41 8.09
N GLY A 360 -3.92 -9.69 9.39
CA GLY A 360 -3.03 -10.67 10.01
C GLY A 360 -3.50 -12.12 9.84
N VAL A 361 -2.56 -13.08 9.90
CA VAL A 361 -2.89 -14.52 9.88
C VAL A 361 -3.76 -14.97 11.07
N ASP A 362 -3.83 -14.16 12.12
CA ASP A 362 -4.70 -14.37 13.29
C ASP A 362 -6.10 -13.73 13.10
N GLY A 363 -6.35 -13.14 11.93
CA GLY A 363 -7.59 -12.49 11.56
C GLY A 363 -7.79 -11.08 12.14
N ALA A 364 -6.83 -10.54 12.88
CA ALA A 364 -6.84 -9.14 13.32
C ALA A 364 -6.43 -8.19 12.18
N LEU A 365 -6.78 -6.91 12.28
CA LEU A 365 -6.17 -5.87 11.47
C LEU A 365 -4.89 -5.37 12.15
N TYR A 366 -3.88 -5.09 11.35
CA TYR A 366 -2.63 -4.46 11.77
C TYR A 366 -2.48 -3.11 11.08
N VAL A 367 -2.06 -2.10 11.82
CA VAL A 367 -1.96 -0.72 11.35
C VAL A 367 -0.58 -0.16 11.68
N LEU A 368 0.02 0.58 10.74
CA LEU A 368 1.15 1.45 11.00
C LEU A 368 0.71 2.90 11.01
N GLU A 369 1.04 3.63 12.05
CA GLU A 369 0.90 5.08 12.08
C GLU A 369 2.08 5.77 11.39
N ASP A 370 1.78 6.87 10.69
CA ASP A 370 2.76 7.59 9.88
C ASP A 370 3.84 8.30 10.74
N ASN A 371 3.44 9.32 11.49
CA ASN A 371 4.36 10.19 12.23
C ASN A 371 4.80 9.59 13.56
N ASP A 372 3.87 8.92 14.25
CA ASP A 372 4.15 8.33 15.57
C ASP A 372 4.85 6.97 15.46
N GLY A 373 4.81 6.36 14.28
CA GLY A 373 5.54 5.12 13.96
C GLY A 373 5.01 3.87 14.65
N ARG A 374 3.86 3.92 15.32
CA ARG A 374 3.33 2.80 16.09
C ARG A 374 2.81 1.69 15.17
N LEU A 375 3.17 0.46 15.49
CA LEU A 375 2.52 -0.75 15.01
C LEU A 375 1.41 -1.12 15.98
N LEU A 376 0.20 -1.16 15.50
CA LEU A 376 -1.01 -1.43 16.26
C LEU A 376 -1.65 -2.75 15.79
N ARG A 377 -2.21 -3.51 16.73
CA ARG A 377 -3.09 -4.64 16.45
C ARG A 377 -4.51 -4.27 16.84
N ILE A 378 -5.47 -4.47 15.93
CA ILE A 378 -6.87 -4.09 16.09
C ILE A 378 -7.75 -5.33 16.09
N THR A 379 -8.63 -5.43 17.09
CA THR A 379 -9.57 -6.52 17.26
C THR A 379 -10.98 -5.99 17.55
N PRO A 380 -12.04 -6.76 17.36
CA PRO A 380 -13.36 -6.38 17.84
C PRO A 380 -13.35 -6.30 19.38
N LYS A 381 -14.20 -5.39 19.92
CA LYS A 381 -14.42 -5.31 21.35
C LYS A 381 -15.67 -6.05 21.77
#